data_c3ef81892432cf67eb84d9f96cae8694
#
_entry.id   c3ef81892432cf67eb84d9f96cae8694
#
_cell.length_a   1.000
_cell.length_b   1.000
_cell.length_c   1.000
_cell.angle_alpha   90.00
_cell.angle_beta   90.00
_cell.angle_gamma   90.00
#
_symmetry.space_group_name_H-M   'P 1'
#
loop_
_entity.id
_entity.type
_entity.pdbx_description
1 polymer ?
#
loop_
_entity_poly.entity_id
_entity_poly.type
_entity_poly.pdbx_seq_one_letter_code
_entity_poly.pdbx_strand_id
1 'polypeptide(L)'
;AHPILPLIFDTNLAAVGDIGAELPTNRFNKPTDAAIQVEKGLDLAEKLLGQRPTGMWPAEGAVSQEVLGMFAKEGVKWIATGEHVLSKSLDIPTFKRNTDGIVTNPEVLYTPWYGQLNRQDDVAIFFRDLSISDQVGFTYSGMSPEMAVADMMKALEAAREVSTTMDRPLVVSIVLDGENAWEHYQNDGIDFLSLMYETLTTTDWLKTTTPTEYIEKYGPQIEKLDRVFPASWFQPNFATWIGETEETYAWDYLQKTRAFYDRANASDNYTEKQLEQAFDYMLLAEGSDWFWWYGSDQSSGNDDYFGSAFRNLLKNVYSSLGEEPPAYLDIPIISPSAQLFDKQSDSILTSNQSL
;
A
#
# COMPACT_ATOMS: atom_id res chain seq x y z
N ALA A 1 12.19 4.56 1.64
CA ALA A 1 10.91 4.96 2.25
C ALA A 1 9.77 4.06 1.76
N HIS A 2 8.58 4.24 2.32
CA HIS A 2 7.36 3.48 2.04
C HIS A 2 6.24 4.49 1.68
N PRO A 3 6.32 5.20 0.54
CA PRO A 3 5.42 6.30 0.22
C PRO A 3 4.11 5.84 -0.42
N ILE A 4 3.01 6.55 -0.17
CA ILE A 4 1.79 6.42 -0.96
C ILE A 4 2.01 7.10 -2.31
N LEU A 5 2.47 6.35 -3.29
CA LEU A 5 2.89 6.88 -4.59
C LEU A 5 1.85 7.77 -5.28
N PRO A 6 0.53 7.44 -5.28
CA PRO A 6 -0.48 8.33 -5.81
C PRO A 6 -0.50 9.71 -5.14
N LEU A 7 -0.29 9.79 -3.83
CA LEU A 7 -0.30 11.06 -3.10
C LEU A 7 0.98 11.87 -3.33
N ILE A 8 2.13 11.21 -3.50
CA ILE A 8 3.37 11.88 -3.93
C ILE A 8 3.22 12.41 -5.35
N PHE A 9 2.60 11.63 -6.24
CA PHE A 9 2.30 12.06 -7.59
C PHE A 9 1.40 13.30 -7.57
N ASP A 10 0.30 13.24 -6.81
CA ASP A 10 -0.67 14.33 -6.71
C ASP A 10 -1.65 14.12 -5.54
N THR A 11 -1.57 14.94 -4.51
CA THR A 11 -2.49 14.87 -3.37
C THR A 11 -3.97 15.05 -3.74
N ASN A 12 -4.29 15.68 -4.88
CA ASN A 12 -5.68 15.82 -5.33
C ASN A 12 -6.32 14.48 -5.74
N LEU A 13 -5.54 13.41 -5.93
CA LEU A 13 -6.09 12.08 -6.18
C LEU A 13 -6.90 11.54 -4.98
N ALA A 14 -6.64 12.03 -3.77
CA ALA A 14 -7.43 11.68 -2.59
C ALA A 14 -8.91 12.02 -2.75
N ALA A 15 -9.23 13.15 -3.35
CA ALA A 15 -10.61 13.59 -3.56
C ALA A 15 -11.42 12.70 -4.54
N VAL A 16 -10.76 11.83 -5.29
CA VAL A 16 -11.44 10.87 -6.17
C VAL A 16 -12.05 9.72 -5.36
N GLY A 17 -11.34 9.25 -4.36
CA GLY A 17 -11.78 8.17 -3.48
C GLY A 17 -12.66 8.65 -2.33
N ASP A 18 -12.42 9.87 -1.87
CA ASP A 18 -13.15 10.53 -0.80
C ASP A 18 -13.45 11.99 -1.15
N ILE A 19 -14.68 12.26 -1.59
CA ILE A 19 -15.13 13.60 -1.99
C ILE A 19 -15.12 14.58 -0.82
N GLY A 20 -15.18 14.08 0.42
CA GLY A 20 -15.17 14.87 1.66
C GLY A 20 -13.78 15.12 2.25
N ALA A 21 -12.73 14.53 1.68
CA ALA A 21 -11.37 14.66 2.22
C ALA A 21 -10.92 16.13 2.30
N GLU A 22 -10.39 16.53 3.44
CA GLU A 22 -9.70 17.80 3.60
C GLU A 22 -8.36 17.72 2.87
N LEU A 23 -8.15 18.59 1.88
CA LEU A 23 -6.92 18.61 1.09
C LEU A 23 -5.96 19.68 1.61
N PRO A 24 -4.62 19.46 1.46
CA PRO A 24 -3.62 20.46 1.81
C PRO A 24 -3.85 21.79 1.11
N THR A 25 -3.63 22.89 1.81
CA THR A 25 -3.70 24.24 1.23
C THR A 25 -2.77 24.37 0.01
N ASN A 26 -1.60 23.73 0.11
CA ASN A 26 -0.61 23.70 -0.97
C ASN A 26 -0.51 22.27 -1.52
N ARG A 27 -1.12 22.04 -2.66
CA ARG A 27 -1.08 20.77 -3.38
C ARG A 27 0.35 20.23 -3.48
N PHE A 28 0.58 19.02 -3.00
CA PHE A 28 1.81 18.29 -3.29
C PHE A 28 1.66 17.58 -4.62
N ASN A 29 2.55 17.87 -5.57
CA ASN A 29 2.52 17.28 -6.91
C ASN A 29 3.95 17.11 -7.40
N LYS A 30 4.50 15.90 -7.16
CA LYS A 30 5.90 15.58 -7.44
C LYS A 30 6.04 14.22 -8.15
N PRO A 31 5.58 14.12 -9.42
CA PRO A 31 5.71 12.87 -10.19
C PRO A 31 7.13 12.34 -10.29
N THR A 32 8.13 13.24 -10.32
CA THR A 32 9.54 12.87 -10.36
C THR A 32 9.98 12.17 -9.08
N ASP A 33 9.53 12.66 -7.92
CA ASP A 33 9.89 12.08 -6.63
C ASP A 33 9.26 10.69 -6.50
N ALA A 34 7.99 10.52 -6.90
CA ALA A 34 7.34 9.21 -6.96
C ALA A 34 8.11 8.22 -7.85
N ALA A 35 8.59 8.65 -9.02
CA ALA A 35 9.39 7.81 -9.91
C ALA A 35 10.72 7.41 -9.28
N ILE A 36 11.42 8.35 -8.62
CA ILE A 36 12.68 8.09 -7.91
C ILE A 36 12.47 7.12 -6.73
N GLN A 37 11.34 7.20 -6.02
CA GLN A 37 11.02 6.24 -4.96
C GLN A 37 10.90 4.82 -5.54
N VAL A 38 10.25 4.64 -6.68
CA VAL A 38 10.14 3.34 -7.37
C VAL A 38 11.52 2.83 -7.79
N GLU A 39 12.32 3.67 -8.46
CA GLU A 39 13.68 3.33 -8.92
C GLU A 39 14.56 2.89 -7.74
N LYS A 40 14.65 3.72 -6.67
CA LYS A 40 15.43 3.40 -5.47
C LYS A 40 14.97 2.10 -4.78
N GLY A 41 13.67 1.83 -4.75
CA GLY A 41 13.13 0.60 -4.20
C GLY A 41 13.58 -0.64 -4.99
N LEU A 42 13.50 -0.59 -6.32
CA LEU A 42 13.95 -1.66 -7.20
C LEU A 42 15.47 -1.86 -7.13
N ASP A 43 16.26 -0.78 -7.10
CA ASP A 43 17.71 -0.84 -6.97
C ASP A 43 18.15 -1.46 -5.65
N LEU A 44 17.46 -1.12 -4.55
CA LEU A 44 17.72 -1.74 -3.25
C LEU A 44 17.39 -3.23 -3.27
N ALA A 45 16.24 -3.60 -3.84
CA ALA A 45 15.85 -5.00 -3.96
C ALA A 45 16.84 -5.78 -4.83
N GLU A 46 17.27 -5.23 -5.97
CA GLU A 46 18.31 -5.84 -6.82
C GLU A 46 19.62 -6.04 -6.06
N LYS A 47 20.06 -5.03 -5.32
CA LYS A 47 21.28 -5.11 -4.49
C LYS A 47 21.20 -6.19 -3.42
N LEU A 48 20.03 -6.36 -2.78
CA LEU A 48 19.86 -7.32 -1.69
C LEU A 48 19.59 -8.73 -2.18
N LEU A 49 18.83 -8.89 -3.27
CA LEU A 49 18.37 -10.18 -3.79
C LEU A 49 19.20 -10.69 -4.97
N GLY A 50 20.07 -9.85 -5.54
CA GLY A 50 20.94 -10.21 -6.68
C GLY A 50 20.23 -10.19 -8.05
N GLN A 51 18.95 -9.82 -8.09
CA GLN A 51 18.17 -9.71 -9.31
C GLN A 51 17.16 -8.57 -9.19
N ARG A 52 17.02 -7.75 -10.24
CA ARG A 52 16.01 -6.69 -10.29
C ARG A 52 14.61 -7.30 -10.38
N PRO A 53 13.70 -6.97 -9.47
CA PRO A 53 12.33 -7.48 -9.52
C PRO A 53 11.58 -7.02 -10.78
N THR A 54 10.75 -7.90 -11.33
CA THR A 54 9.82 -7.58 -12.43
C THR A 54 8.40 -7.35 -11.95
N GLY A 55 8.16 -7.44 -10.67
CA GLY A 55 6.88 -7.19 -10.02
C GLY A 55 7.05 -6.41 -8.73
N MET A 56 5.99 -5.75 -8.29
CA MET A 56 6.01 -4.92 -7.10
C MET A 56 4.66 -4.99 -6.36
N TRP A 57 4.73 -5.07 -5.06
CA TRP A 57 3.70 -4.60 -4.16
C TRP A 57 4.00 -3.11 -3.87
N PRO A 58 3.26 -2.16 -4.45
CA PRO A 58 3.43 -0.76 -4.06
C PRO A 58 3.14 -0.59 -2.57
N ALA A 59 3.78 0.38 -1.93
CA ALA A 59 3.53 0.68 -0.53
C ALA A 59 2.01 0.80 -0.28
N GLU A 60 1.51 0.08 0.72
CA GLU A 60 0.08 -0.02 1.05
C GLU A 60 -0.82 -0.46 -0.12
N GLY A 61 -0.28 -1.21 -1.08
CA GLY A 61 -1.02 -1.54 -2.30
C GLY A 61 -1.64 -0.32 -2.99
N ALA A 62 -1.11 0.88 -2.71
CA ALA A 62 -1.65 2.14 -3.18
C ALA A 62 -1.32 2.36 -4.65
N VAL A 63 -2.36 2.50 -5.45
CA VAL A 63 -2.27 2.63 -6.91
C VAL A 63 -3.18 3.73 -7.43
N SER A 64 -2.89 4.18 -8.64
CA SER A 64 -3.77 4.99 -9.48
C SER A 64 -3.37 4.84 -10.94
N GLN A 65 -4.20 5.30 -11.85
CA GLN A 65 -3.89 5.27 -13.28
C GLN A 65 -2.59 6.02 -13.60
N GLU A 66 -2.34 7.12 -12.89
CA GLU A 66 -1.22 8.04 -13.14
C GLU A 66 0.13 7.41 -12.78
N VAL A 67 0.19 6.57 -11.74
CA VAL A 67 1.46 5.95 -11.31
C VAL A 67 1.84 4.71 -12.12
N LEU A 68 0.94 4.10 -12.88
CA LEU A 68 1.23 2.89 -13.65
C LEU A 68 2.39 3.08 -14.63
N GLY A 69 2.47 4.26 -15.27
CA GLY A 69 3.53 4.57 -16.21
C GLY A 69 4.93 4.59 -15.59
N MET A 70 5.04 4.85 -14.30
CA MET A 70 6.31 4.81 -13.57
C MET A 70 6.80 3.38 -13.42
N PHE A 71 5.91 2.46 -13.02
CA PHE A 71 6.23 1.04 -12.93
C PHE A 71 6.68 0.47 -14.27
N ALA A 72 5.94 0.75 -15.34
CA ALA A 72 6.26 0.30 -16.70
C ALA A 72 7.64 0.80 -17.16
N LYS A 73 7.94 2.09 -16.92
CA LYS A 73 9.22 2.71 -17.27
C LYS A 73 10.42 2.02 -16.59
N GLU A 74 10.23 1.62 -15.34
CA GLU A 74 11.25 0.89 -14.56
C GLU A 74 11.30 -0.62 -14.86
N GLY A 75 10.52 -1.10 -15.82
CA GLY A 75 10.53 -2.49 -16.25
C GLY A 75 9.66 -3.42 -15.40
N VAL A 76 8.86 -2.87 -14.50
CA VAL A 76 7.88 -3.64 -13.72
C VAL A 76 6.78 -4.13 -14.67
N LYS A 77 6.52 -5.44 -14.66
CA LYS A 77 5.54 -6.12 -15.51
C LYS A 77 4.20 -6.32 -14.81
N TRP A 78 4.23 -6.41 -13.49
CA TRP A 78 3.02 -6.59 -12.71
C TRP A 78 3.13 -5.90 -11.33
N ILE A 79 1.97 -5.52 -10.83
CA ILE A 79 1.78 -5.05 -9.47
C ILE A 79 0.64 -5.83 -8.81
N ALA A 80 0.52 -5.72 -7.50
CA ALA A 80 -0.65 -6.21 -6.78
C ALA A 80 -1.29 -5.09 -5.96
N THR A 81 -2.60 -5.19 -5.73
CA THR A 81 -3.40 -4.25 -4.91
C THR A 81 -4.64 -4.93 -4.35
N GLY A 82 -5.53 -4.20 -3.69
CA GLY A 82 -6.75 -4.74 -3.10
C GLY A 82 -7.91 -4.91 -4.08
N GLU A 83 -8.83 -5.82 -3.74
CA GLU A 83 -10.06 -6.07 -4.54
C GLU A 83 -10.96 -4.83 -4.65
N HIS A 84 -10.88 -3.90 -3.69
CA HIS A 84 -11.65 -2.65 -3.75
C HIS A 84 -11.24 -1.76 -4.92
N VAL A 85 -9.94 -1.75 -5.26
CA VAL A 85 -9.45 -1.05 -6.45
C VAL A 85 -10.11 -1.61 -7.71
N LEU A 86 -10.20 -2.95 -7.83
CA LEU A 86 -10.85 -3.59 -8.98
C LEU A 86 -12.32 -3.24 -9.07
N SER A 87 -13.08 -3.41 -7.98
CA SER A 87 -14.52 -3.12 -7.98
C SER A 87 -14.82 -1.67 -8.36
N LYS A 88 -14.02 -0.72 -7.85
CA LYS A 88 -14.13 0.70 -8.21
C LYS A 88 -13.70 0.99 -9.65
N SER A 89 -12.68 0.30 -10.15
CA SER A 89 -12.21 0.45 -11.52
C SER A 89 -13.22 -0.06 -12.55
N LEU A 90 -13.98 -1.09 -12.19
CA LEU A 90 -15.03 -1.67 -13.03
C LEU A 90 -16.42 -1.02 -12.81
N ASP A 91 -16.52 -0.06 -11.89
CA ASP A 91 -17.79 0.59 -11.48
C ASP A 91 -18.86 -0.43 -11.04
N ILE A 92 -18.42 -1.47 -10.32
CA ILE A 92 -19.30 -2.48 -9.73
C ILE A 92 -19.34 -2.34 -8.21
N PRO A 93 -20.39 -2.85 -7.55
CA PRO A 93 -20.42 -2.94 -6.10
C PRO A 93 -19.24 -3.78 -5.58
N THR A 94 -18.92 -3.63 -4.31
CA THR A 94 -17.94 -4.51 -3.63
C THR A 94 -18.27 -5.98 -3.89
N PHE A 95 -17.25 -6.79 -4.00
CA PHE A 95 -17.40 -8.23 -4.25
C PHE A 95 -18.29 -8.87 -3.18
N LYS A 96 -19.38 -9.50 -3.63
CA LYS A 96 -20.27 -10.23 -2.75
C LYS A 96 -19.67 -11.58 -2.38
N ARG A 97 -19.92 -11.99 -1.15
CA ARG A 97 -19.48 -13.29 -0.62
C ARG A 97 -20.67 -14.05 -0.06
N ASN A 98 -20.60 -15.37 -0.12
CA ASN A 98 -21.57 -16.24 0.53
C ASN A 98 -21.32 -16.29 2.06
N THR A 99 -22.10 -17.12 2.78
CA THR A 99 -21.99 -17.29 4.24
C THR A 99 -20.63 -17.82 4.70
N ASP A 100 -19.87 -18.46 3.83
CA ASP A 100 -18.55 -19.01 4.11
C ASP A 100 -17.41 -18.04 3.71
N GLY A 101 -17.74 -16.80 3.36
CA GLY A 101 -16.79 -15.79 2.96
C GLY A 101 -16.25 -15.95 1.52
N ILE A 102 -16.81 -16.88 0.75
CA ILE A 102 -16.35 -17.18 -0.62
C ILE A 102 -16.96 -16.19 -1.61
N VAL A 103 -16.15 -15.61 -2.48
CA VAL A 103 -16.59 -14.67 -3.51
C VAL A 103 -17.57 -15.34 -4.48
N THR A 104 -18.65 -14.64 -4.85
CA THR A 104 -19.71 -15.20 -5.70
C THR A 104 -19.49 -15.03 -7.19
N ASN A 105 -18.50 -14.22 -7.58
CA ASN A 105 -18.07 -13.97 -8.96
C ASN A 105 -16.53 -14.07 -9.09
N PRO A 106 -15.98 -15.27 -8.85
CA PRO A 106 -14.53 -15.48 -8.83
C PRO A 106 -13.87 -15.22 -10.20
N GLU A 107 -14.59 -15.33 -11.30
CA GLU A 107 -14.11 -15.04 -12.65
C GLU A 107 -13.68 -13.59 -12.85
N VAL A 108 -14.21 -12.67 -12.05
CA VAL A 108 -13.84 -11.26 -12.09
C VAL A 108 -12.64 -10.98 -11.17
N LEU A 109 -12.72 -11.44 -9.89
CA LEU A 109 -11.69 -11.16 -8.89
C LEU A 109 -10.40 -11.93 -9.14
N TYR A 110 -10.51 -13.22 -9.50
CA TYR A 110 -9.35 -14.12 -9.67
C TYR A 110 -8.80 -14.11 -11.10
N THR A 111 -8.99 -12.99 -11.76
CA THR A 111 -8.42 -12.66 -13.06
C THR A 111 -7.54 -11.44 -12.89
N PRO A 112 -6.27 -11.47 -13.27
CA PRO A 112 -5.49 -10.25 -13.37
C PRO A 112 -6.00 -9.41 -14.55
N TRP A 113 -5.80 -8.10 -14.44
CA TRP A 113 -6.18 -7.13 -15.46
C TRP A 113 -5.00 -6.28 -15.87
N TYR A 114 -4.92 -5.85 -17.12
CA TYR A 114 -3.95 -4.85 -17.51
C TYR A 114 -4.46 -3.44 -17.17
N GLY A 115 -3.65 -2.68 -16.44
CA GLY A 115 -3.83 -1.23 -16.41
C GLY A 115 -3.40 -0.64 -17.75
N GLN A 116 -4.35 -0.06 -18.48
CA GLN A 116 -4.09 0.44 -19.84
C GLN A 116 -3.19 1.67 -19.79
N LEU A 117 -2.02 1.58 -20.41
CA LEU A 117 -1.14 2.70 -20.70
C LEU A 117 -1.18 3.01 -22.20
N ASN A 118 -0.07 2.90 -22.89
CA ASN A 118 0.01 3.05 -24.34
C ASN A 118 0.56 1.75 -24.92
N ARG A 119 -0.20 1.08 -25.69
CA ARG A 119 -0.04 -0.13 -26.53
C ARG A 119 1.13 -1.14 -26.27
N GLN A 120 2.22 -0.77 -25.60
CA GLN A 120 3.40 -1.66 -25.40
C GLN A 120 3.85 -1.81 -23.94
N ASP A 121 3.34 -0.97 -23.03
CA ASP A 121 3.85 -0.86 -21.66
C ASP A 121 2.78 -1.15 -20.60
N ASP A 122 1.76 -1.97 -20.92
CA ASP A 122 0.71 -2.29 -19.97
C ASP A 122 1.29 -3.09 -18.77
N VAL A 123 0.88 -2.73 -17.57
CA VAL A 123 1.24 -3.39 -16.32
C VAL A 123 0.08 -4.27 -15.88
N ALA A 124 0.35 -5.55 -15.64
CA ALA A 124 -0.67 -6.45 -15.11
C ALA A 124 -0.91 -6.19 -13.62
N ILE A 125 -2.16 -6.23 -13.21
CA ILE A 125 -2.57 -5.97 -11.82
C ILE A 125 -3.22 -7.24 -11.28
N PHE A 126 -2.67 -7.78 -10.19
CA PHE A 126 -3.23 -8.88 -9.42
C PHE A 126 -3.98 -8.32 -8.23
N PHE A 127 -5.13 -8.89 -7.93
CA PHE A 127 -5.97 -8.38 -6.87
C PHE A 127 -6.03 -9.34 -5.69
N ARG A 128 -5.69 -8.82 -4.51
CA ARG A 128 -5.75 -9.51 -3.25
C ARG A 128 -7.20 -9.90 -2.95
N ASP A 129 -7.47 -11.17 -2.70
CA ASP A 129 -8.71 -11.57 -2.04
C ASP A 129 -8.66 -11.13 -0.58
N LEU A 130 -9.55 -10.22 -0.22
CA LEU A 130 -9.60 -9.65 1.14
C LEU A 130 -9.92 -10.73 2.16
N SER A 131 -10.94 -11.56 1.90
CA SER A 131 -11.42 -12.54 2.87
C SER A 131 -10.38 -13.62 3.18
N ILE A 132 -9.83 -14.26 2.14
CA ILE A 132 -8.84 -15.34 2.34
C ILE A 132 -7.57 -14.77 2.97
N SER A 133 -7.11 -13.63 2.51
CA SER A 133 -5.91 -13.01 3.04
C SER A 133 -6.08 -12.59 4.50
N ASP A 134 -7.22 -11.99 4.88
CA ASP A 134 -7.50 -11.61 6.27
C ASP A 134 -7.71 -12.83 7.18
N GLN A 135 -8.26 -13.92 6.66
CA GLN A 135 -8.31 -15.18 7.39
C GLN A 135 -6.90 -15.69 7.71
N VAL A 136 -6.00 -15.71 6.74
CA VAL A 136 -4.59 -16.08 6.97
C VAL A 136 -3.90 -15.08 7.89
N GLY A 137 -4.09 -13.77 7.71
CA GLY A 137 -3.41 -12.74 8.50
C GLY A 137 -3.87 -12.67 9.97
N PHE A 138 -5.16 -12.94 10.24
CA PHE A 138 -5.75 -12.66 11.56
C PHE A 138 -6.53 -13.83 12.16
N THR A 139 -7.35 -14.55 11.37
CA THR A 139 -8.31 -15.52 11.92
C THR A 139 -7.67 -16.88 12.18
N TYR A 140 -6.86 -17.37 11.27
CA TYR A 140 -6.31 -18.72 11.33
C TYR A 140 -5.28 -18.91 12.46
N SER A 141 -4.70 -17.84 12.99
CA SER A 141 -3.83 -17.89 14.17
C SER A 141 -4.53 -18.49 15.41
N GLY A 142 -5.86 -18.38 15.49
CA GLY A 142 -6.70 -18.97 16.55
C GLY A 142 -7.20 -20.38 16.25
N MET A 143 -6.82 -21.00 15.13
CA MET A 143 -7.29 -22.31 14.67
C MET A 143 -6.16 -23.34 14.70
N SER A 144 -6.50 -24.66 14.66
CA SER A 144 -5.47 -25.66 14.37
C SER A 144 -5.07 -25.57 12.89
N PRO A 145 -3.82 -25.91 12.56
CA PRO A 145 -3.34 -25.89 11.17
C PRO A 145 -4.26 -26.64 10.19
N GLU A 146 -4.78 -27.81 10.61
CA GLU A 146 -5.67 -28.62 9.79
C GLU A 146 -7.00 -27.93 9.52
N MET A 147 -7.59 -27.28 10.51
CA MET A 147 -8.84 -26.54 10.35
C MET A 147 -8.65 -25.33 9.46
N ALA A 148 -7.57 -24.57 9.66
CA ALA A 148 -7.24 -23.38 8.88
C ALA A 148 -7.00 -23.71 7.39
N VAL A 149 -6.19 -24.74 7.12
CA VAL A 149 -5.91 -25.18 5.73
C VAL A 149 -7.17 -25.76 5.07
N ALA A 150 -7.99 -26.54 5.81
CA ALA A 150 -9.24 -27.07 5.26
C ALA A 150 -10.23 -25.94 4.92
N ASP A 151 -10.28 -24.88 5.71
CA ASP A 151 -11.14 -23.73 5.43
C ASP A 151 -10.65 -22.94 4.20
N MET A 152 -9.35 -22.67 4.12
CA MET A 152 -8.75 -22.04 2.92
C MET A 152 -9.04 -22.87 1.64
N MET A 153 -8.92 -24.19 1.73
CA MET A 153 -9.15 -25.07 0.56
C MET A 153 -10.58 -25.02 0.06
N LYS A 154 -11.60 -24.79 0.91
CA LYS A 154 -12.99 -24.61 0.46
C LYS A 154 -13.14 -23.42 -0.48
N ALA A 155 -12.48 -22.29 -0.18
CA ALA A 155 -12.50 -21.13 -1.03
C ALA A 155 -11.84 -21.39 -2.39
N LEU A 156 -10.72 -22.14 -2.39
CA LEU A 156 -10.04 -22.54 -3.63
C LEU A 156 -10.85 -23.53 -4.48
N GLU A 157 -11.57 -24.46 -3.85
CA GLU A 157 -12.46 -25.37 -4.55
C GLU A 157 -13.63 -24.66 -5.25
N ALA A 158 -14.20 -23.64 -4.62
CA ALA A 158 -15.24 -22.83 -5.26
C ALA A 158 -14.72 -22.07 -6.48
N ALA A 159 -13.49 -21.54 -6.42
CA ALA A 159 -12.84 -20.94 -7.59
C ALA A 159 -12.56 -21.97 -8.69
N ARG A 160 -12.20 -23.21 -8.34
CA ARG A 160 -11.97 -24.32 -9.29
C ARG A 160 -13.20 -24.61 -10.14
N GLU A 161 -14.39 -24.69 -9.54
CA GLU A 161 -15.62 -25.00 -10.28
C GLU A 161 -15.85 -24.01 -11.44
N VAL A 162 -15.66 -22.71 -11.18
CA VAL A 162 -15.79 -21.67 -12.20
C VAL A 162 -14.62 -21.72 -13.18
N SER A 163 -13.41 -21.94 -12.71
CA SER A 163 -12.20 -22.01 -13.55
C SER A 163 -12.31 -23.08 -14.66
N THR A 164 -13.00 -24.19 -14.40
CA THR A 164 -13.19 -25.25 -15.42
C THR A 164 -14.04 -24.83 -16.61
N THR A 165 -14.77 -23.74 -16.51
CA THR A 165 -15.63 -23.19 -17.57
C THR A 165 -14.96 -22.08 -18.37
N MET A 166 -13.74 -21.70 -18.03
CA MET A 166 -13.00 -20.59 -18.64
C MET A 166 -11.89 -21.07 -19.58
N ASP A 167 -11.51 -20.23 -20.53
CA ASP A 167 -10.42 -20.51 -21.49
C ASP A 167 -9.02 -20.48 -20.83
N ARG A 168 -8.92 -19.90 -19.62
CA ARG A 168 -7.70 -19.86 -18.82
C ARG A 168 -8.01 -20.13 -17.34
N PRO A 169 -7.04 -20.67 -16.58
CA PRO A 169 -7.24 -20.88 -15.16
C PRO A 169 -7.36 -19.55 -14.41
N LEU A 170 -8.18 -19.53 -13.37
CA LEU A 170 -8.24 -18.45 -12.40
C LEU A 170 -6.97 -18.45 -11.54
N VAL A 171 -6.56 -17.28 -11.06
CA VAL A 171 -5.44 -17.12 -10.14
C VAL A 171 -5.90 -16.42 -8.86
N VAL A 172 -5.87 -17.14 -7.75
CA VAL A 172 -6.21 -16.60 -6.43
C VAL A 172 -4.97 -15.96 -5.84
N SER A 173 -5.06 -14.69 -5.50
CA SER A 173 -3.95 -13.93 -4.90
C SER A 173 -4.19 -13.75 -3.40
N ILE A 174 -3.39 -14.45 -2.58
CA ILE A 174 -3.31 -14.27 -1.13
C ILE A 174 -2.10 -13.38 -0.88
N VAL A 175 -2.35 -12.17 -0.40
CA VAL A 175 -1.31 -11.15 -0.19
C VAL A 175 -1.35 -10.70 1.26
N LEU A 176 -0.20 -10.74 1.92
CA LEU A 176 -0.02 -10.52 3.35
C LEU A 176 1.15 -9.58 3.59
N ASP A 177 1.10 -8.85 4.69
CA ASP A 177 2.29 -8.25 5.28
C ASP A 177 3.19 -9.36 5.81
N GLY A 178 4.43 -9.40 5.36
CA GLY A 178 5.32 -10.54 5.63
C GLY A 178 5.82 -10.63 7.06
N GLU A 179 5.84 -9.50 7.76
CA GLU A 179 6.43 -9.35 9.09
C GLU A 179 5.45 -9.59 10.25
N ASN A 180 4.15 -9.33 10.08
CA ASN A 180 3.25 -9.20 11.23
C ASN A 180 2.23 -10.32 11.42
N ALA A 181 2.08 -11.27 10.49
CA ALA A 181 1.09 -12.33 10.60
C ALA A 181 1.53 -13.44 11.58
N TRP A 182 2.79 -13.84 11.56
CA TRP A 182 3.26 -15.12 12.12
C TRP A 182 3.48 -15.07 13.63
N GLU A 183 3.76 -13.94 14.21
CA GLU A 183 3.97 -13.77 15.66
C GLU A 183 2.72 -14.14 16.49
N HIS A 184 1.53 -14.09 15.87
CA HIS A 184 0.28 -14.48 16.53
C HIS A 184 -0.07 -15.96 16.38
N TYR A 185 0.66 -16.69 15.52
CA TYR A 185 0.47 -18.11 15.33
C TYR A 185 1.24 -18.94 16.35
N GLN A 186 0.70 -20.09 16.72
CA GLN A 186 1.45 -21.07 17.48
C GLN A 186 2.70 -21.51 16.70
N ASN A 187 3.85 -21.60 17.37
CA ASN A 187 5.12 -21.99 16.77
C ASN A 187 5.51 -21.12 15.56
N ASP A 188 5.25 -19.78 15.66
CA ASP A 188 5.56 -18.79 14.63
C ASP A 188 4.99 -19.16 13.23
N GLY A 189 3.86 -19.85 13.20
CA GLY A 189 3.17 -20.26 12.00
C GLY A 189 3.81 -21.41 11.20
N ILE A 190 4.89 -22.03 11.69
CA ILE A 190 5.63 -23.08 10.99
C ILE A 190 4.72 -24.27 10.64
N ASP A 191 3.89 -24.70 11.58
CA ASP A 191 3.01 -25.86 11.38
C ASP A 191 1.90 -25.56 10.35
N PHE A 192 1.29 -24.37 10.42
CA PHE A 192 0.31 -23.92 9.44
C PHE A 192 0.93 -23.79 8.04
N LEU A 193 2.06 -23.08 7.92
CA LEU A 193 2.73 -22.86 6.64
C LEU A 193 3.19 -24.18 6.00
N SER A 194 3.74 -25.10 6.80
CA SER A 194 4.19 -26.40 6.30
C SER A 194 3.03 -27.21 5.73
N LEU A 195 1.92 -27.29 6.48
CA LEU A 195 0.72 -28.00 6.02
C LEU A 195 0.07 -27.32 4.81
N MET A 196 0.02 -25.99 4.79
CA MET A 196 -0.48 -25.21 3.66
C MET A 196 0.32 -25.50 2.39
N TYR A 197 1.65 -25.39 2.44
CA TYR A 197 2.49 -25.64 1.28
C TYR A 197 2.44 -27.10 0.82
N GLU A 198 2.42 -28.07 1.74
CA GLU A 198 2.23 -29.47 1.42
C GLU A 198 0.90 -29.70 0.69
N THR A 199 -0.19 -29.15 1.24
CA THR A 199 -1.53 -29.29 0.65
C THR A 199 -1.61 -28.66 -0.74
N LEU A 200 -1.09 -27.42 -0.91
CA LEU A 200 -1.11 -26.71 -2.19
C LEU A 200 -0.29 -27.43 -3.27
N THR A 201 0.83 -28.09 -2.88
CA THR A 201 1.73 -28.75 -3.84
C THR A 201 1.33 -30.19 -4.16
N THR A 202 0.56 -30.85 -3.30
CA THR A 202 0.10 -32.25 -3.50
C THR A 202 -1.32 -32.36 -4.02
N THR A 203 -2.06 -31.26 -4.12
CA THR A 203 -3.42 -31.23 -4.67
C THR A 203 -3.42 -31.22 -6.18
N ASP A 204 -3.82 -32.32 -6.82
CA ASP A 204 -3.69 -32.56 -8.27
C ASP A 204 -4.32 -31.48 -9.17
N TRP A 205 -5.41 -30.86 -8.74
CA TRP A 205 -6.14 -29.87 -9.53
C TRP A 205 -5.64 -28.44 -9.33
N LEU A 206 -4.76 -28.20 -8.37
CA LEU A 206 -4.24 -26.90 -8.03
C LEU A 206 -2.79 -26.77 -8.50
N LYS A 207 -2.42 -25.58 -8.94
CA LYS A 207 -1.04 -25.28 -9.32
C LYS A 207 -0.61 -23.94 -8.70
N THR A 208 0.46 -23.98 -7.93
CA THR A 208 1.15 -22.75 -7.52
C THR A 208 1.90 -22.16 -8.72
N THR A 209 1.89 -20.84 -8.83
CA THR A 209 2.57 -20.10 -9.90
C THR A 209 3.05 -18.76 -9.39
N THR A 210 3.98 -18.14 -10.08
CA THR A 210 4.32 -16.74 -9.88
C THR A 210 3.49 -15.85 -10.81
N PRO A 211 3.24 -14.57 -10.45
CA PRO A 211 2.59 -13.64 -11.37
C PRO A 211 3.30 -13.53 -12.72
N THR A 212 4.64 -13.56 -12.74
CA THR A 212 5.44 -13.53 -13.97
C THR A 212 5.14 -14.73 -14.87
N GLU A 213 5.19 -15.96 -14.33
CA GLU A 213 4.87 -17.19 -15.10
C GLU A 213 3.44 -17.17 -15.64
N TYR A 214 2.48 -16.66 -14.84
CA TYR A 214 1.10 -16.54 -15.28
C TYR A 214 0.96 -15.58 -16.47
N ILE A 215 1.60 -14.40 -16.40
CA ILE A 215 1.58 -13.41 -17.47
C ILE A 215 2.27 -13.93 -18.73
N GLU A 216 3.42 -14.59 -18.61
CA GLU A 216 4.13 -15.17 -19.75
C GLU A 216 3.26 -16.18 -20.50
N LYS A 217 2.45 -16.94 -19.79
CA LYS A 217 1.61 -17.96 -20.38
C LYS A 217 0.26 -17.47 -20.88
N TYR A 218 -0.39 -16.59 -20.14
CA TYR A 218 -1.77 -16.17 -20.35
C TYR A 218 -1.93 -14.68 -20.66
N GLY A 219 -0.85 -13.90 -20.67
CA GLY A 219 -0.85 -12.45 -20.87
C GLY A 219 -1.70 -11.97 -22.05
N PRO A 220 -1.64 -12.62 -23.24
CA PRO A 220 -2.45 -12.22 -24.39
C PRO A 220 -3.97 -12.34 -24.18
N GLN A 221 -4.41 -13.08 -23.15
CA GLN A 221 -5.81 -13.32 -22.81
C GLN A 221 -6.31 -12.43 -21.67
N ILE A 222 -5.42 -11.61 -21.08
CA ILE A 222 -5.75 -10.70 -19.98
C ILE A 222 -6.45 -9.49 -20.55
N GLU A 223 -7.61 -9.14 -19.98
CA GLU A 223 -8.38 -7.96 -20.32
C GLU A 223 -7.76 -6.68 -19.76
N LYS A 224 -8.22 -5.53 -20.25
CA LYS A 224 -7.73 -4.22 -19.84
C LYS A 224 -8.78 -3.46 -19.05
N LEU A 225 -8.33 -2.78 -18.01
CA LEU A 225 -9.12 -1.79 -17.31
C LEU A 225 -9.04 -0.47 -18.09
N ASP A 226 -10.18 0.17 -18.32
CA ASP A 226 -10.22 1.49 -18.93
C ASP A 226 -9.54 2.54 -18.03
N ARG A 227 -9.64 2.34 -16.72
CA ARG A 227 -9.04 3.19 -15.70
C ARG A 227 -8.76 2.39 -14.43
N VAL A 228 -7.64 2.67 -13.78
CA VAL A 228 -7.34 2.19 -12.43
C VAL A 228 -7.77 3.23 -11.41
N PHE A 229 -8.68 2.87 -10.54
CA PHE A 229 -9.19 3.74 -9.49
C PHE A 229 -8.12 4.04 -8.44
N PRO A 230 -7.94 5.32 -8.04
CA PRO A 230 -6.95 5.68 -7.02
C PRO A 230 -7.41 5.24 -5.63
N ALA A 231 -6.73 4.25 -5.06
CA ALA A 231 -7.00 3.73 -3.73
C ALA A 231 -5.85 2.84 -3.22
N SER A 232 -5.93 2.43 -1.96
CA SER A 232 -5.04 1.46 -1.33
C SER A 232 -5.68 0.06 -1.26
N TRP A 233 -4.91 -0.93 -0.76
CA TRP A 233 -5.42 -2.27 -0.50
C TRP A 233 -6.34 -2.33 0.73
N PHE A 234 -6.12 -1.39 1.64
CA PHE A 234 -6.79 -1.34 2.95
C PHE A 234 -8.20 -0.77 2.86
N GLN A 235 -8.35 0.34 2.13
CA GLN A 235 -9.63 1.03 1.91
C GLN A 235 -9.74 1.50 0.46
N PRO A 236 -10.96 1.72 -0.07
CA PRO A 236 -11.16 2.22 -1.42
C PRO A 236 -10.87 3.73 -1.56
N ASN A 237 -9.90 4.24 -0.81
CA ASN A 237 -9.44 5.63 -0.78
C ASN A 237 -8.05 5.71 -0.15
N PHE A 238 -7.62 6.92 0.26
CA PHE A 238 -6.36 7.19 0.97
C PHE A 238 -6.59 7.86 2.34
N ALA A 239 -7.76 7.67 2.95
CA ALA A 239 -8.17 8.41 4.14
C ALA A 239 -7.24 8.23 5.35
N THR A 240 -6.50 7.12 5.43
CA THR A 240 -5.52 6.86 6.50
C THR A 240 -4.26 7.75 6.40
N TRP A 241 -4.03 8.42 5.27
CA TRP A 241 -2.82 9.23 5.05
C TRP A 241 -3.09 10.67 4.66
N ILE A 242 -4.35 10.99 4.35
CA ILE A 242 -4.77 12.33 3.92
C ILE A 242 -6.30 12.45 4.02
N GLY A 243 -6.79 13.54 4.59
CA GLY A 243 -8.22 13.81 4.66
C GLY A 243 -8.66 14.44 5.97
N GLU A 244 -7.82 14.38 6.99
CA GLU A 244 -8.03 15.04 8.28
C GLU A 244 -7.07 16.22 8.49
N THR A 245 -7.36 17.07 9.46
CA THR A 245 -6.62 18.31 9.69
C THR A 245 -5.13 18.10 9.98
N GLU A 246 -4.78 17.09 10.80
CA GLU A 246 -3.39 16.83 11.18
C GLU A 246 -2.58 16.32 9.99
N GLU A 247 -3.12 15.39 9.23
CA GLU A 247 -2.50 14.90 7.99
C GLU A 247 -2.30 16.05 6.99
N THR A 248 -3.31 16.89 6.82
CA THR A 248 -3.28 18.06 5.94
C THR A 248 -2.17 19.04 6.33
N TYR A 249 -1.96 19.27 7.63
CA TYR A 249 -0.83 20.08 8.12
C TYR A 249 0.52 19.40 7.84
N ALA A 250 0.61 18.09 7.97
CA ALA A 250 1.83 17.34 7.64
C ALA A 250 2.17 17.46 6.15
N TRP A 251 1.19 17.32 5.26
CA TRP A 251 1.36 17.55 3.82
C TRP A 251 1.77 18.99 3.49
N ASP A 252 1.18 19.98 4.16
CA ASP A 252 1.59 21.38 4.01
C ASP A 252 3.04 21.65 4.46
N TYR A 253 3.48 21.00 5.54
CA TYR A 253 4.88 21.08 5.99
C TYR A 253 5.83 20.44 4.99
N LEU A 254 5.47 19.26 4.49
CA LEU A 254 6.22 18.56 3.45
C LEU A 254 6.34 19.43 2.18
N GLN A 255 5.23 19.98 1.70
CA GLN A 255 5.21 20.83 0.50
C GLN A 255 6.03 22.11 0.66
N LYS A 256 5.95 22.80 1.80
CA LYS A 256 6.76 24.00 2.05
C LYS A 256 8.25 23.69 2.02
N THR A 257 8.64 22.58 2.63
CA THR A 257 10.05 22.12 2.64
C THR A 257 10.49 21.71 1.24
N ARG A 258 9.64 21.00 0.49
CA ARG A 258 9.93 20.59 -0.88
C ARG A 258 10.07 21.80 -1.82
N ALA A 259 9.23 22.82 -1.66
CA ALA A 259 9.35 24.07 -2.40
C ALA A 259 10.62 24.87 -2.04
N PHE A 260 11.10 24.78 -0.81
CA PHE A 260 12.41 25.32 -0.44
C PHE A 260 13.53 24.58 -1.15
N TYR A 261 13.52 23.25 -1.11
CA TYR A 261 14.49 22.41 -1.82
C TYR A 261 14.53 22.71 -3.33
N ASP A 262 13.37 22.87 -3.98
CA ASP A 262 13.30 23.23 -5.41
C ASP A 262 14.06 24.52 -5.72
N ARG A 263 13.90 25.55 -4.88
CA ARG A 263 14.62 26.82 -5.04
C ARG A 263 16.12 26.67 -4.81
N ALA A 264 16.49 25.86 -3.81
CA ALA A 264 17.90 25.57 -3.53
C ALA A 264 18.55 24.83 -4.69
N ASN A 265 17.91 23.81 -5.20
CA ASN A 265 18.40 22.99 -6.33
C ASN A 265 18.48 23.77 -7.66
N ALA A 266 17.66 24.80 -7.82
CA ALA A 266 17.72 25.70 -8.97
C ALA A 266 18.76 26.82 -8.84
N SER A 267 19.48 26.91 -7.71
CA SER A 267 20.50 27.91 -7.46
C SER A 267 21.90 27.30 -7.52
N ASP A 268 22.90 28.13 -7.78
CA ASP A 268 24.32 27.73 -7.76
C ASP A 268 24.95 27.85 -6.35
N ASN A 269 24.15 27.99 -5.30
CA ASN A 269 24.66 28.29 -3.96
C ASN A 269 25.12 27.05 -3.16
N TYR A 270 24.79 25.84 -3.62
CA TYR A 270 25.02 24.60 -2.88
C TYR A 270 25.77 23.58 -3.71
N THR A 271 26.56 22.75 -3.05
CA THR A 271 27.26 21.64 -3.71
C THR A 271 26.29 20.49 -4.02
N GLU A 272 26.62 19.70 -5.05
CA GLU A 272 25.86 18.49 -5.40
C GLU A 272 25.65 17.58 -4.19
N LYS A 273 26.69 17.33 -3.39
CA LYS A 273 26.60 16.52 -2.18
C LYS A 273 25.61 17.05 -1.15
N GLN A 274 25.52 18.39 -0.97
CA GLN A 274 24.54 19.00 -0.06
C GLN A 274 23.13 18.80 -0.58
N LEU A 275 22.93 18.99 -1.89
CA LEU A 275 21.63 18.78 -2.56
C LEU A 275 21.19 17.33 -2.50
N GLU A 276 22.06 16.37 -2.76
CA GLU A 276 21.78 14.94 -2.63
C GLU A 276 21.36 14.57 -1.20
N GLN A 277 22.11 15.02 -0.19
CA GLN A 277 21.81 14.76 1.19
C GLN A 277 20.46 15.37 1.62
N ALA A 278 20.20 16.60 1.22
CA ALA A 278 18.92 17.27 1.49
C ALA A 278 17.74 16.52 0.82
N PHE A 279 17.96 16.05 -0.42
CA PHE A 279 16.96 15.30 -1.15
C PHE A 279 16.68 13.91 -0.54
N ASP A 280 17.70 13.22 -0.05
CA ASP A 280 17.51 11.95 0.66
C ASP A 280 16.63 12.14 1.92
N TYR A 281 16.82 13.21 2.69
CA TYR A 281 15.90 13.53 3.79
C TYR A 281 14.48 13.86 3.32
N MET A 282 14.36 14.52 2.17
CA MET A 282 13.06 14.80 1.56
C MET A 282 12.33 13.50 1.19
N LEU A 283 13.00 12.57 0.50
CA LEU A 283 12.43 11.28 0.15
C LEU A 283 12.06 10.43 1.37
N LEU A 284 12.82 10.51 2.46
CA LEU A 284 12.47 9.85 3.72
C LEU A 284 11.22 10.46 4.37
N ALA A 285 11.05 11.78 4.28
CA ALA A 285 9.88 12.47 4.81
C ALA A 285 8.59 12.21 3.98
N GLU A 286 8.71 11.73 2.74
CA GLU A 286 7.59 11.31 1.89
C GLU A 286 7.02 9.93 2.26
N GLY A 287 7.66 9.21 3.21
CA GLY A 287 7.19 7.91 3.68
C GLY A 287 5.79 7.99 4.29
N SER A 288 4.99 6.96 4.09
CA SER A 288 3.63 6.87 4.63
C SER A 288 3.58 6.67 6.13
N ASP A 289 4.66 6.14 6.71
CA ASP A 289 4.78 5.86 8.14
C ASP A 289 4.47 7.08 9.02
N TRP A 290 4.85 8.27 8.55
CA TRP A 290 4.59 9.51 9.28
C TRP A 290 3.11 9.86 9.28
N PHE A 291 2.44 9.79 8.14
CA PHE A 291 1.04 10.15 7.95
C PHE A 291 0.08 9.14 8.59
N TRP A 292 0.50 7.86 8.71
CA TRP A 292 -0.26 6.81 9.39
C TRP A 292 -0.63 7.15 10.84
N TRP A 293 0.21 7.92 11.53
CA TRP A 293 0.03 8.26 12.95
C TRP A 293 -0.60 9.64 13.18
N TYR A 294 -1.04 10.31 12.12
CA TYR A 294 -1.87 11.51 12.20
C TYR A 294 -3.33 11.16 12.00
N GLY A 295 -4.23 12.08 12.44
CA GLY A 295 -5.66 11.85 12.32
C GLY A 295 -6.24 11.06 13.50
N SER A 296 -7.48 10.59 13.33
CA SER A 296 -8.28 10.00 14.42
C SER A 296 -8.35 8.47 14.37
N ASP A 297 -7.91 7.85 13.30
CA ASP A 297 -8.09 6.42 13.03
C ASP A 297 -6.96 5.53 13.55
N GLN A 298 -5.76 6.08 13.82
CA GLN A 298 -4.60 5.34 14.28
C GLN A 298 -3.89 6.04 15.45
N SER A 299 -3.26 5.26 16.33
CA SER A 299 -2.37 5.76 17.38
C SER A 299 -1.26 4.75 17.67
N SER A 300 -0.03 5.24 17.74
CA SER A 300 1.15 4.44 18.09
C SER A 300 1.37 4.31 19.61
N GLY A 301 0.66 5.10 20.41
CA GLY A 301 1.00 5.35 21.83
C GLY A 301 2.25 6.20 22.05
N ASN A 302 2.94 6.60 20.96
CA ASN A 302 4.13 7.46 20.92
C ASN A 302 4.04 8.50 19.79
N ASP A 303 2.86 9.03 19.52
CA ASP A 303 2.58 9.91 18.38
C ASP A 303 3.45 11.17 18.37
N ASP A 304 3.74 11.72 19.57
CA ASP A 304 4.70 12.83 19.75
C ASP A 304 6.10 12.51 19.18
N TYR A 305 6.56 11.25 19.35
CA TYR A 305 7.85 10.81 18.82
C TYR A 305 7.82 10.77 17.28
N PHE A 306 6.79 10.17 16.69
CA PHE A 306 6.64 10.11 15.22
C PHE A 306 6.51 11.52 14.62
N GLY A 307 5.67 12.38 15.22
CA GLY A 307 5.54 13.77 14.80
C GLY A 307 6.83 14.57 14.91
N SER A 308 7.63 14.32 15.95
CA SER A 308 8.96 14.93 16.12
C SER A 308 9.95 14.41 15.10
N ALA A 309 9.97 13.09 14.83
CA ALA A 309 10.86 12.45 13.86
C ALA A 309 10.59 12.98 12.44
N PHE A 310 9.33 13.05 12.02
CA PHE A 310 8.93 13.66 10.75
C PHE A 310 9.43 15.11 10.60
N ARG A 311 9.14 15.98 11.58
CA ARG A 311 9.60 17.37 11.57
C ARG A 311 11.13 17.48 11.56
N ASN A 312 11.83 16.56 12.23
CA ASN A 312 13.30 16.51 12.19
C ASN A 312 13.85 16.13 10.81
N LEU A 313 13.19 15.24 10.07
CA LEU A 313 13.57 14.98 8.67
C LEU A 313 13.45 16.26 7.83
N LEU A 314 12.33 16.98 7.97
CA LEU A 314 12.15 18.25 7.27
C LEU A 314 13.19 19.30 7.66
N LYS A 315 13.55 19.41 8.95
CA LYS A 315 14.63 20.29 9.42
C LYS A 315 15.99 19.91 8.83
N ASN A 316 16.25 18.60 8.69
CA ASN A 316 17.50 18.11 8.13
C ASN A 316 17.67 18.50 6.67
N VAL A 317 16.58 18.69 5.90
CA VAL A 317 16.66 19.27 4.55
C VAL A 317 17.32 20.64 4.56
N TYR A 318 16.90 21.54 5.46
CA TYR A 318 17.50 22.86 5.61
C TYR A 318 18.93 22.78 6.12
N SER A 319 19.16 22.02 7.19
CA SER A 319 20.49 21.92 7.82
C SER A 319 21.55 21.32 6.88
N SER A 320 21.18 20.38 6.01
CA SER A 320 22.09 19.81 4.98
C SER A 320 22.58 20.87 4.00
N LEU A 321 21.80 21.91 3.80
CA LEU A 321 22.14 23.06 2.96
C LEU A 321 22.83 24.20 3.73
N GLY A 322 23.01 24.05 5.07
CA GLY A 322 23.59 25.09 5.92
C GLY A 322 22.61 26.21 6.25
N GLU A 323 21.30 25.97 6.07
CA GLU A 323 20.24 26.93 6.34
C GLU A 323 19.55 26.66 7.68
N GLU A 324 19.07 27.71 8.34
CA GLU A 324 18.28 27.58 9.56
C GLU A 324 16.87 27.08 9.23
N PRO A 325 16.40 25.99 9.89
CA PRO A 325 15.05 25.53 9.72
C PRO A 325 14.01 26.58 10.17
N PRO A 326 12.92 26.78 9.42
CA PRO A 326 11.90 27.75 9.79
C PRO A 326 11.16 27.33 11.06
N ALA A 327 10.82 28.31 11.90
CA ALA A 327 10.23 28.13 13.23
C ALA A 327 8.91 27.33 13.24
N TYR A 328 8.16 27.28 12.12
CA TYR A 328 6.94 26.46 12.07
C TYR A 328 7.22 24.96 12.24
N LEU A 329 8.42 24.48 11.91
CA LEU A 329 8.83 23.08 12.12
C LEU A 329 9.06 22.74 13.61
N ASP A 330 9.05 23.72 14.51
CA ASP A 330 9.06 23.49 15.95
C ASP A 330 7.65 23.26 16.53
N ILE A 331 6.61 23.60 15.76
CA ILE A 331 5.22 23.48 16.19
C ILE A 331 4.77 22.02 15.97
N PRO A 332 4.32 21.30 17.04
CA PRO A 332 3.73 19.98 16.89
C PRO A 332 2.51 20.01 15.97
N ILE A 333 2.38 18.99 15.13
CA ILE A 333 1.22 18.80 14.24
C ILE A 333 0.05 18.28 15.07
N ILE A 334 0.30 17.26 15.92
CA ILE A 334 -0.68 16.73 16.87
C ILE A 334 -0.85 17.72 18.00
N SER A 335 -2.09 18.16 18.24
CA SER A 335 -2.35 19.11 19.33
C SER A 335 -2.45 18.39 20.67
N PRO A 336 -1.89 18.95 21.77
CA PRO A 336 -2.00 18.35 23.10
C PRO A 336 -3.44 18.15 23.60
N SER A 337 -4.42 18.86 23.03
CA SER A 337 -5.85 18.69 23.34
C SER A 337 -6.46 17.44 22.71
N ALA A 338 -6.01 17.00 21.54
CA ALA A 338 -6.46 15.74 20.93
C ALA A 338 -6.04 14.55 21.78
N GLN A 339 -4.80 14.52 22.27
CA GLN A 339 -4.28 13.47 23.16
C GLN A 339 -5.05 13.31 24.50
N LEU A 340 -5.69 14.36 25.00
CA LEU A 340 -6.49 14.30 26.22
C LEU A 340 -7.86 13.68 25.99
N PHE A 341 -8.42 13.80 24.80
CA PHE A 341 -9.70 13.17 24.44
C PHE A 341 -9.55 11.67 24.20
N ASP A 342 -8.47 11.23 23.54
CA ASP A 342 -8.18 9.81 23.32
C ASP A 342 -7.96 9.05 24.63
N LYS A 343 -7.18 9.59 25.56
CA LYS A 343 -6.96 8.98 26.88
C LYS A 343 -8.24 8.89 27.74
N GLN A 344 -9.26 9.71 27.47
CA GLN A 344 -10.55 9.60 28.14
C GLN A 344 -11.46 8.56 27.47
N SER A 345 -11.39 8.35 26.16
CA SER A 345 -12.16 7.31 25.46
C SER A 345 -11.66 5.90 25.80
N ASP A 346 -10.35 5.68 25.88
CA ASP A 346 -9.77 4.41 26.32
C ASP A 346 -10.11 4.06 27.77
N SER A 347 -10.19 5.04 28.66
CA SER A 347 -10.60 4.82 30.05
C SER A 347 -12.08 4.46 30.20
N ILE A 348 -12.93 4.84 29.25
CA ILE A 348 -14.36 4.51 29.23
C ILE A 348 -14.58 3.11 28.64
N LEU A 349 -13.79 2.70 27.64
CA LEU A 349 -13.88 1.36 27.03
C LEU A 349 -13.37 0.27 27.97
N THR A 350 -12.31 0.52 28.73
CA THR A 350 -11.79 -0.41 29.74
C THR A 350 -12.70 -0.57 30.97
N SER A 351 -13.52 0.44 31.32
CA SER A 351 -14.48 0.35 32.42
C SER A 351 -15.76 -0.40 32.07
N ASN A 352 -16.09 -0.58 30.79
CA ASN A 352 -17.27 -1.34 30.33
C ASN A 352 -16.99 -2.83 30.04
N GLN A 353 -15.74 -3.29 30.11
CA GLN A 353 -15.39 -4.71 30.01
C GLN A 353 -15.29 -5.44 31.37
N SER A 354 -15.56 -4.77 32.45
CA SER A 354 -15.53 -5.33 33.83
C SER A 354 -16.89 -5.34 34.56
N LEU A 355 -18.00 -5.51 33.81
CA LEU A 355 -19.30 -5.82 34.38
C LEU A 355 -19.93 -7.05 33.73
#